data_cf0a807a0a37e034a0ef242fde2aad47
#
_entry.id   cf0a807a0a37e034a0ef242fde2aad47
#
_cell.length_a   1.000
_cell.length_b   1.000
_cell.length_c   1.000
_cell.angle_alpha   90.00
_cell.angle_beta   90.00
_cell.angle_gamma   90.00
#
_symmetry.space_group_name_H-M   'P 1'
#
loop_
_entity.id
_entity.type
_entity.pdbx_description
1 polymer ?
#
loop_
_entity_poly.entity_id
_entity_poly.type
_entity_poly.pdbx_seq_one_letter_code
_entity_poly.pdbx_strand_id
1 'polypeptide(L)'
;MIKNERDLWKLLKKSSAGILFDRIENWAVPGVPDLLGYNQNKTFFTLELKLTKANKIKFSPHQVSWHLRHGPGAFILAARSMNRDKNTTVAKMQHVGGLRAGGPTHFFLYESRQILDLVARGLKVDPIVGGLRIDEIIKFLNGLGANAPRP
;
A
#
# COMPACT_ATOMS: atom_id res chain seq x y z
N MET A 1 12.28 -0.14 -9.41
CA MET A 1 10.93 0.13 -9.96
C MET A 1 9.97 -0.97 -9.51
N ILE A 2 8.83 -0.60 -8.94
CA ILE A 2 7.77 -1.55 -8.54
C ILE A 2 6.93 -1.85 -9.78
N LYS A 3 6.95 -3.11 -10.23
CA LYS A 3 6.24 -3.57 -11.44
C LYS A 3 4.97 -4.36 -11.12
N ASN A 4 4.92 -4.97 -9.95
CA ASN A 4 3.83 -5.83 -9.50
C ASN A 4 3.72 -5.79 -7.96
N GLU A 5 2.67 -6.39 -7.41
CA GLU A 5 2.41 -6.44 -5.96
C GLU A 5 3.52 -7.21 -5.20
N ARG A 6 4.17 -8.18 -5.85
CA ARG A 6 5.32 -8.90 -5.28
C ARG A 6 6.51 -7.97 -5.02
N ASP A 7 6.76 -7.00 -5.92
CA ASP A 7 7.83 -6.01 -5.73
C ASP A 7 7.49 -5.04 -4.58
N LEU A 8 6.21 -4.66 -4.47
CA LEU A 8 5.71 -3.86 -3.34
C LEU A 8 5.89 -4.61 -2.02
N TRP A 9 5.57 -5.90 -1.98
CA TRP A 9 5.82 -6.76 -0.84
C TRP A 9 7.30 -6.82 -0.45
N LYS A 10 8.20 -7.01 -1.41
CA LYS A 10 9.65 -7.03 -1.15
C LYS A 10 10.15 -5.71 -0.56
N LEU A 11 9.63 -4.57 -1.05
CA LEU A 11 9.96 -3.25 -0.52
C LEU A 11 9.47 -3.10 0.93
N LEU A 12 8.22 -3.47 1.22
CA LEU A 12 7.66 -3.47 2.57
C LEU A 12 8.52 -4.30 3.51
N LYS A 13 8.84 -5.54 3.14
CA LYS A 13 9.66 -6.46 3.95
C LYS A 13 11.04 -5.88 4.25
N LYS A 14 11.65 -5.19 3.28
CA LYS A 14 12.96 -4.53 3.45
C LYS A 14 12.89 -3.31 4.38
N SER A 15 11.77 -2.59 4.36
CA SER A 15 11.58 -1.32 5.08
C SER A 15 10.90 -1.49 6.44
N SER A 16 10.48 -2.69 6.80
CA SER A 16 9.58 -2.98 7.93
C SER A 16 10.28 -3.08 9.29
N ALA A 17 11.20 -2.19 9.60
CA ALA A 17 11.82 -2.16 10.94
C ALA A 17 10.73 -2.09 12.04
N GLY A 18 10.69 -3.10 12.92
CA GLY A 18 9.74 -3.18 14.03
C GLY A 18 8.35 -3.75 13.70
N ILE A 19 8.10 -4.19 12.45
CA ILE A 19 6.87 -4.88 12.07
C ILE A 19 7.20 -6.28 11.58
N LEU A 20 6.53 -7.28 12.12
CA LEU A 20 6.50 -8.63 11.57
C LEU A 20 5.36 -8.72 10.57
N PHE A 21 5.64 -9.17 9.36
CA PHE A 21 4.64 -9.41 8.34
C PHE A 21 4.58 -10.88 7.96
N ASP A 22 3.39 -11.46 7.99
CA ASP A 22 3.09 -12.76 7.45
C ASP A 22 2.22 -12.61 6.19
N ARG A 23 2.60 -13.30 5.12
CA ARG A 23 1.80 -13.35 3.91
C ARG A 23 0.65 -14.33 4.09
N ILE A 24 -0.57 -13.87 3.81
CA ILE A 24 -1.75 -14.71 3.92
C ILE A 24 -2.01 -15.35 2.55
N GLU A 25 -1.85 -16.66 2.48
CA GLU A 25 -2.25 -17.47 1.31
C GLU A 25 -3.52 -18.24 1.67
N ASN A 26 -4.68 -17.64 1.41
CA ASN A 26 -5.96 -18.24 1.76
C ASN A 26 -6.73 -18.66 0.51
N TRP A 27 -6.76 -19.97 0.25
CA TRP A 27 -7.49 -20.57 -0.86
C TRP A 27 -8.98 -20.80 -0.56
N ALA A 28 -9.34 -20.86 0.71
CA ALA A 28 -10.69 -21.23 1.14
C ALA A 28 -11.64 -20.02 1.29
N VAL A 29 -11.10 -18.84 1.62
CA VAL A 29 -11.91 -17.63 1.83
C VAL A 29 -11.42 -16.52 0.91
N PRO A 30 -12.12 -16.25 -0.20
CA PRO A 30 -11.73 -15.20 -1.12
C PRO A 30 -11.89 -13.80 -0.49
N GLY A 31 -11.01 -12.88 -0.89
CA GLY A 31 -11.08 -11.48 -0.47
C GLY A 31 -10.32 -11.14 0.82
N VAL A 32 -9.72 -12.13 1.48
CA VAL A 32 -8.82 -11.90 2.63
C VAL A 32 -7.60 -11.09 2.16
N PRO A 33 -7.14 -10.09 2.94
CA PRO A 33 -5.98 -9.27 2.60
C PRO A 33 -4.69 -10.08 2.44
N ASP A 34 -3.72 -9.51 1.70
CA ASP A 34 -2.46 -10.17 1.37
C ASP A 34 -1.55 -10.43 2.57
N LEU A 35 -1.59 -9.55 3.58
CA LEU A 35 -0.65 -9.55 4.69
C LEU A 35 -1.35 -9.42 6.05
N LEU A 36 -0.81 -10.15 7.03
CA LEU A 36 -1.02 -9.90 8.46
C LEU A 36 0.23 -9.21 9.00
N GLY A 37 0.06 -8.06 9.64
CA GLY A 37 1.11 -7.33 10.32
C GLY A 37 0.99 -7.40 11.83
N TYR A 38 2.13 -7.41 12.53
CA TYR A 38 2.22 -7.32 13.98
C TYR A 38 3.32 -6.33 14.34
N ASN A 39 2.96 -5.22 14.97
CA ASN A 39 3.89 -4.12 15.22
C ASN A 39 4.54 -4.16 16.61
N GLN A 40 5.46 -3.23 16.87
CA GLN A 40 6.17 -3.11 18.16
C GLN A 40 5.24 -2.83 19.36
N ASN A 41 4.02 -2.30 19.13
CA ASN A 41 3.02 -2.08 20.19
C ASN A 41 2.13 -3.31 20.41
N LYS A 42 2.53 -4.49 19.88
CA LYS A 42 1.80 -5.76 19.97
C LYS A 42 0.40 -5.67 19.38
N THR A 43 0.23 -4.87 18.35
CA THR A 43 -1.05 -4.66 17.66
C THR A 43 -1.03 -5.37 16.31
N PHE A 44 -2.03 -6.21 16.07
CA PHE A 44 -2.28 -6.83 14.78
C PHE A 44 -3.02 -5.89 13.84
N PHE A 45 -2.69 -5.97 12.58
CA PHE A 45 -3.44 -5.32 11.50
C PHE A 45 -3.33 -6.14 10.22
N THR A 46 -4.22 -5.90 9.28
CA THR A 46 -4.15 -6.52 7.94
C THR A 46 -3.85 -5.46 6.89
N LEU A 47 -3.20 -5.88 5.80
CA LEU A 47 -2.81 -5.00 4.71
C LEU A 47 -3.09 -5.66 3.36
N GLU A 48 -3.97 -5.06 2.59
CA GLU A 48 -4.20 -5.39 1.18
C GLU A 48 -3.22 -4.58 0.32
N LEU A 49 -2.54 -5.22 -0.62
CA LEU A 49 -1.60 -4.58 -1.53
C LEU A 49 -2.27 -4.31 -2.88
N LYS A 50 -2.12 -3.10 -3.39
CA LYS A 50 -2.61 -2.70 -4.71
C LYS A 50 -1.54 -1.94 -5.49
N LEU A 51 -1.34 -2.33 -6.73
CA LEU A 51 -0.53 -1.58 -7.67
C LEU A 51 -1.40 -1.03 -8.79
N THR A 52 -1.24 0.25 -9.08
CA THR A 52 -1.95 0.89 -10.19
C THR A 52 -1.03 1.81 -11.00
N LYS A 53 -1.34 1.95 -12.28
CA LYS A 53 -0.70 2.92 -13.19
C LYS A 53 -1.55 4.17 -13.41
N ALA A 54 -2.79 4.14 -12.94
CA ALA A 54 -3.77 5.21 -13.11
C ALA A 54 -4.43 5.55 -11.76
N ASN A 55 -5.45 6.38 -11.76
CA ASN A 55 -6.20 6.70 -10.54
C ASN A 55 -7.11 5.56 -10.08
N LYS A 56 -7.54 4.68 -10.99
CA LYS A 56 -8.46 3.58 -10.66
C LYS A 56 -7.74 2.44 -9.96
N ILE A 57 -8.26 2.03 -8.81
CA ILE A 57 -7.83 0.83 -8.09
C ILE A 57 -8.84 -0.29 -8.37
N LYS A 58 -8.35 -1.49 -8.67
CA LYS A 58 -9.19 -2.66 -8.93
C LYS A 58 -9.35 -3.51 -7.68
N PHE A 59 -10.59 -3.76 -7.30
CA PHE A 59 -10.95 -4.70 -6.25
C PHE A 59 -11.88 -5.77 -6.80
N SER A 60 -11.73 -7.00 -6.34
CA SER A 60 -12.75 -8.03 -6.57
C SER A 60 -13.97 -7.77 -5.66
N PRO A 61 -15.17 -8.27 -6.02
CA PRO A 61 -16.34 -8.18 -5.15
C PRO A 61 -16.09 -8.77 -3.76
N HIS A 62 -15.30 -9.84 -3.68
CA HIS A 62 -14.93 -10.48 -2.41
C HIS A 62 -14.05 -9.58 -1.54
N GLN A 63 -13.09 -8.87 -2.11
CA GLN A 63 -12.27 -7.89 -1.40
C GLN A 63 -13.12 -6.74 -0.86
N VAL A 64 -14.02 -6.20 -1.68
CA VAL A 64 -14.96 -5.15 -1.24
C VAL A 64 -15.80 -5.64 -0.07
N SER A 65 -16.41 -6.82 -0.20
CA SER A 65 -17.22 -7.43 0.86
C SER A 65 -16.43 -7.68 2.14
N TRP A 66 -15.17 -8.15 2.01
CA TRP A 66 -14.30 -8.38 3.15
C TRP A 66 -14.02 -7.07 3.90
N HIS A 67 -13.59 -6.02 3.20
CA HIS A 67 -13.27 -4.72 3.79
C HIS A 67 -14.48 -4.04 4.42
N LEU A 68 -15.68 -4.21 3.85
CA LEU A 68 -16.93 -3.69 4.45
C LEU A 68 -17.25 -4.33 5.80
N ARG A 69 -16.88 -5.60 5.99
CA ARG A 69 -17.17 -6.35 7.24
C ARG A 69 -16.09 -6.20 8.29
N HIS A 70 -14.88 -5.75 7.91
CA HIS A 70 -13.74 -5.60 8.80
C HIS A 70 -13.43 -4.12 9.00
N GLY A 71 -13.46 -3.71 10.24
CA GLY A 71 -13.31 -2.31 10.64
C GLY A 71 -11.87 -1.93 10.98
N PRO A 72 -11.65 -1.30 12.15
CA PRO A 72 -10.34 -0.80 12.56
C PRO A 72 -9.26 -1.88 12.51
N GLY A 73 -8.06 -1.48 12.08
CA GLY A 73 -6.92 -2.40 11.94
C GLY A 73 -6.83 -3.11 10.59
N ALA A 74 -7.71 -2.82 9.66
CA ALA A 74 -7.61 -3.30 8.29
C ALA A 74 -7.33 -2.15 7.33
N PHE A 75 -6.28 -2.28 6.51
CA PHE A 75 -5.76 -1.23 5.65
C PHE A 75 -5.55 -1.70 4.21
N ILE A 76 -5.48 -0.73 3.30
CA ILE A 76 -5.20 -0.91 1.89
C ILE A 76 -4.00 -0.03 1.53
N LEU A 77 -2.91 -0.63 1.07
CA LEU A 77 -1.74 0.08 0.56
C LEU A 77 -1.77 0.07 -0.96
N ALA A 78 -2.01 1.23 -1.54
CA ALA A 78 -1.90 1.41 -2.98
C ALA A 78 -0.56 2.05 -3.34
N ALA A 79 0.10 1.53 -4.37
CA ALA A 79 1.28 2.11 -4.97
C ALA A 79 1.00 2.48 -6.42
N ARG A 80 1.33 3.71 -6.81
CA ARG A 80 1.22 4.19 -8.18
C ARG A 80 2.58 4.55 -8.73
N SER A 81 3.00 3.85 -9.79
CA SER A 81 4.18 4.22 -10.55
C SER A 81 3.85 5.41 -11.46
N MET A 82 4.55 6.51 -11.28
CA MET A 82 4.42 7.68 -12.16
C MET A 82 5.22 7.44 -13.44
N ASN A 83 4.58 7.61 -14.59
CA ASN A 83 5.33 7.72 -15.83
C ASN A 83 6.11 9.04 -15.80
N ARG A 84 7.40 8.99 -16.13
CA ARG A 84 8.11 10.24 -16.45
C ARG A 84 7.46 10.84 -17.68
N ASP A 85 6.93 12.05 -17.56
CA ASP A 85 6.52 12.82 -18.74
C ASP A 85 7.72 12.96 -19.67
N LYS A 86 7.56 12.48 -20.90
CA LYS A 86 8.59 12.50 -21.94
C LYS A 86 9.00 13.93 -22.33
N ASN A 87 8.29 14.95 -21.83
CA ASN A 87 8.46 16.36 -22.19
C ASN A 87 9.21 17.22 -21.14
N THR A 88 9.67 16.65 -20.03
CA THR A 88 10.40 17.45 -19.05
C THR A 88 11.87 17.58 -19.50
N THR A 89 12.37 18.81 -19.60
CA THR A 89 13.72 19.15 -20.04
C THR A 89 14.83 18.41 -19.27
N VAL A 90 14.55 18.03 -18.01
CA VAL A 90 15.43 17.21 -17.15
C VAL A 90 15.61 15.77 -17.68
N ALA A 91 14.59 15.23 -18.39
CA ALA A 91 14.68 13.89 -18.98
C ALA A 91 15.66 13.80 -20.16
N LYS A 92 15.98 14.93 -20.81
CA LYS A 92 16.94 15.00 -21.94
C LYS A 92 18.39 14.99 -21.49
N MET A 93 18.69 15.41 -20.25
CA MET A 93 20.07 15.49 -19.74
C MET A 93 20.61 14.19 -19.14
N GLN A 94 19.78 13.19 -18.89
CA GLN A 94 20.19 11.90 -18.29
C GLN A 94 20.22 10.74 -19.29
N HIS A 95 20.44 11.02 -20.57
CA HIS A 95 20.54 9.99 -21.63
C HIS A 95 21.97 9.45 -21.76
N VAL A 96 22.65 9.21 -20.65
CA VAL A 96 23.95 8.51 -20.64
C VAL A 96 23.76 7.23 -19.84
N GLY A 97 23.67 6.10 -20.57
CA GLY A 97 23.64 4.77 -19.97
C GLY A 97 22.25 4.13 -19.85
N GLY A 98 21.76 3.57 -20.88
CA GLY A 98 20.96 2.36 -21.16
C GLY A 98 19.91 1.80 -20.19
N LEU A 99 19.56 2.41 -19.06
CA LEU A 99 18.52 1.93 -18.14
C LEU A 99 17.36 2.93 -18.11
N ARG A 100 16.21 2.54 -18.67
CA ARG A 100 14.93 3.24 -18.50
C ARG A 100 14.51 3.16 -17.03
N ALA A 101 14.99 4.05 -16.19
CA ALA A 101 14.50 4.20 -14.83
C ALA A 101 13.03 4.67 -14.91
N GLY A 102 12.10 3.89 -14.36
CA GLY A 102 10.71 4.30 -14.18
C GLY A 102 10.63 5.56 -13.31
N GLY A 103 9.55 6.33 -13.44
CA GLY A 103 9.29 7.48 -12.57
C GLY A 103 9.16 7.08 -11.10
N PRO A 104 9.10 8.07 -10.18
CA PRO A 104 8.93 7.81 -8.76
C PRO A 104 7.63 7.06 -8.49
N THR A 105 7.62 6.23 -7.45
CA THR A 105 6.42 5.54 -6.97
C THR A 105 5.82 6.35 -5.82
N HIS A 106 4.51 6.62 -5.89
CA HIS A 106 3.73 7.19 -4.81
C HIS A 106 3.02 6.09 -4.05
N PHE A 107 2.99 6.20 -2.73
CA PHE A 107 2.34 5.29 -1.82
C PHE A 107 1.15 5.97 -1.15
N PHE A 108 0.06 5.25 -0.98
CA PHE A 108 -1.19 5.74 -0.40
C PHE A 108 -1.75 4.67 0.53
N LEU A 109 -1.92 5.00 1.80
CA LEU A 109 -2.53 4.11 2.79
C LEU A 109 -3.96 4.56 3.07
N TYR A 110 -4.89 3.62 3.04
CA TYR A 110 -6.31 3.81 3.30
C TYR A 110 -6.79 2.85 4.38
N GLU A 111 -7.85 3.22 5.08
CA GLU A 111 -8.57 2.29 5.96
C GLU A 111 -9.65 1.51 5.20
N SER A 112 -10.01 0.34 5.70
CA SER A 112 -11.08 -0.50 5.12
C SER A 112 -12.41 0.24 4.94
N ARG A 113 -12.76 1.15 5.85
CA ARG A 113 -13.99 1.96 5.75
C ARG A 113 -14.06 2.84 4.51
N GLN A 114 -12.93 3.13 3.87
CA GLN A 114 -12.84 3.94 2.64
C GLN A 114 -13.05 3.10 1.37
N ILE A 115 -13.33 1.79 1.48
CA ILE A 115 -13.34 0.88 0.33
C ILE A 115 -14.37 1.29 -0.75
N LEU A 116 -15.56 1.74 -0.38
CA LEU A 116 -16.59 2.16 -1.35
C LEU A 116 -16.16 3.44 -2.08
N ASP A 117 -15.56 4.37 -1.36
CA ASP A 117 -15.00 5.59 -1.96
C ASP A 117 -13.84 5.26 -2.91
N LEU A 118 -12.97 4.31 -2.53
CA LEU A 118 -11.87 3.85 -3.38
C LEU A 118 -12.36 3.17 -4.65
N VAL A 119 -13.44 2.38 -4.58
CA VAL A 119 -14.08 1.77 -5.75
C VAL A 119 -14.65 2.83 -6.68
N ALA A 120 -15.30 3.86 -6.11
CA ALA A 120 -15.96 4.92 -6.89
C ALA A 120 -14.97 5.95 -7.45
N ARG A 121 -14.00 6.39 -6.68
CA ARG A 121 -13.14 7.55 -6.98
C ARG A 121 -11.64 7.20 -7.12
N GLY A 122 -11.24 5.98 -6.75
CA GLY A 122 -9.83 5.53 -6.79
C GLY A 122 -8.91 6.42 -5.95
N LEU A 123 -7.73 6.72 -6.47
CA LEU A 123 -6.72 7.56 -5.78
C LEU A 123 -7.10 9.04 -5.61
N LYS A 124 -8.29 9.46 -6.02
CA LYS A 124 -8.85 10.78 -5.69
C LYS A 124 -9.37 10.85 -4.25
N VAL A 125 -9.51 9.72 -3.58
CA VAL A 125 -9.81 9.65 -2.15
C VAL A 125 -8.59 10.08 -1.36
N ASP A 126 -8.78 10.90 -0.33
CA ASP A 126 -7.69 11.32 0.54
C ASP A 126 -7.16 10.13 1.35
N PRO A 127 -5.88 9.79 1.26
CA PRO A 127 -5.29 8.73 2.06
C PRO A 127 -5.11 9.19 3.52
N ILE A 128 -5.07 8.25 4.44
CA ILE A 128 -4.67 8.55 5.83
C ILE A 128 -3.19 8.89 5.94
N VAL A 129 -2.36 8.26 5.08
CA VAL A 129 -0.94 8.59 4.89
C VAL A 129 -0.62 8.42 3.41
N GLY A 130 0.17 9.34 2.84
CA GLY A 130 0.61 9.23 1.46
C GLY A 130 1.88 10.03 1.19
N GLY A 131 2.65 9.58 0.20
CA GLY A 131 3.88 10.25 -0.21
C GLY A 131 4.78 9.41 -1.11
N LEU A 132 5.98 9.91 -1.35
CA LEU A 132 7.02 9.24 -2.16
C LEU A 132 7.82 8.20 -1.37
N ARG A 133 7.68 8.18 -0.04
CA ARG A 133 8.47 7.34 0.85
C ARG A 133 7.60 6.32 1.55
N ILE A 134 7.99 5.06 1.45
CA ILE A 134 7.31 3.96 2.16
C ILE A 134 7.50 4.07 3.68
N ASP A 135 8.56 4.75 4.13
CA ASP A 135 8.89 4.91 5.56
C ASP A 135 7.76 5.60 6.34
N GLU A 136 7.04 6.55 5.72
CA GLU A 136 5.90 7.23 6.37
C GLU A 136 4.75 6.24 6.63
N ILE A 137 4.51 5.32 5.71
CA ILE A 137 3.53 4.24 5.87
C ILE A 137 3.96 3.31 7.02
N ILE A 138 5.22 2.90 7.04
CA ILE A 138 5.77 2.02 8.10
C ILE A 138 5.69 2.70 9.46
N LYS A 139 6.04 3.98 9.54
CA LYS A 139 5.94 4.78 10.78
C LYS A 139 4.51 4.80 11.32
N PHE A 140 3.52 5.05 10.44
CA PHE A 140 2.11 5.04 10.82
C PHE A 140 1.69 3.65 11.36
N LEU A 141 1.99 2.58 10.61
CA LEU A 141 1.64 1.21 11.01
C LEU A 141 2.30 0.78 12.32
N ASN A 142 3.54 1.23 12.58
CA ASN A 142 4.23 1.01 13.85
C ASN A 142 3.60 1.80 15.01
N GLY A 143 2.96 2.93 14.74
CA GLY A 143 2.28 3.75 15.72
C GLY A 143 0.91 3.21 16.16
N LEU A 144 0.35 2.24 15.46
CA LEU A 144 -0.93 1.63 15.83
C LEU A 144 -0.84 1.01 17.24
N GLY A 145 -1.85 1.27 18.06
CA GLY A 145 -1.92 0.74 19.42
C GLY A 145 -1.01 1.44 20.46
N ALA A 146 -0.31 2.51 20.09
CA ALA A 146 0.59 3.24 21.00
C ALA A 146 -0.10 3.76 22.27
N ASN A 147 -1.40 4.09 22.19
CA ASN A 147 -2.21 4.59 23.29
C ASN A 147 -3.11 3.52 23.95
N ALA A 148 -2.98 2.25 23.55
CA ALA A 148 -3.73 1.18 24.19
C ALA A 148 -3.22 0.98 25.63
N PRO A 149 -4.09 0.82 26.64
CA PRO A 149 -3.65 0.52 27.99
C PRO A 149 -2.82 -0.77 27.96
N ARG A 150 -1.63 -0.72 28.52
CA ARG A 150 -0.79 -1.93 28.65
C ARG A 150 -1.44 -2.83 29.69
N PRO A 151 -1.55 -4.13 29.41
CA PRO A 151 -2.04 -5.10 30.39
C PRO A 151 -1.16 -5.18 31.63
#